data_be90ea3bafadee320a70f18188197746
#
_entry.id   be90ea3bafadee320a70f18188197746
#
_cell.length_a   1.000
_cell.length_b   1.000
_cell.length_c   1.000
_cell.angle_alpha   90.00
_cell.angle_beta   90.00
_cell.angle_gamma   90.00
#
_symmetry.space_group_name_H-M   'P 1'
#
loop_
_entity.id
_entity.type
_entity.pdbx_description
1 polymer ?
#
loop_
_entity_poly.entity_id
_entity_poly.type
_entity_poly.pdbx_seq_one_letter_code
_entity_poly.pdbx_strand_id
1 'polypeptide(L)'
;MNTKAYRRDCVFGALGALFMLAGDLCLSIVPASEGDSGLFAREAYLNGGFQSWRLPLLLATGLIGMALGFFTVRAFYSQIDEKFKKTRMALLIGGVVYVASAGVLHFFIGSLADWTGKLAPILGREETLAMIEEQYTRLMPAMYISYAGMFLFA
;
A
#
# COMPACT_ATOMS: atom_id res chain seq x y z
N MET A 1 4.94 -27.86 -15.63
CA MET A 1 4.47 -26.46 -15.45
C MET A 1 3.87 -25.93 -16.74
N ASN A 2 2.71 -25.30 -16.70
CA ASN A 2 2.11 -24.69 -17.91
C ASN A 2 2.75 -23.31 -18.16
N THR A 3 3.67 -23.26 -19.12
CA THR A 3 4.46 -22.05 -19.45
C THR A 3 3.57 -20.85 -19.83
N LYS A 4 2.42 -21.08 -20.49
CA LYS A 4 1.47 -20.01 -20.84
C LYS A 4 0.81 -19.40 -19.60
N ALA A 5 0.38 -20.25 -18.66
CA ALA A 5 -0.21 -19.78 -17.39
C ALA A 5 0.81 -18.98 -16.56
N TYR A 6 2.03 -19.48 -16.45
CA TYR A 6 3.11 -18.78 -15.75
C TYR A 6 3.40 -17.40 -16.35
N ARG A 7 3.58 -17.31 -17.68
CA ARG A 7 3.83 -16.03 -18.35
C ARG A 7 2.69 -15.03 -18.12
N ARG A 8 1.44 -15.49 -18.22
CA ARG A 8 0.26 -14.66 -17.93
C ARG A 8 0.31 -14.12 -16.50
N ASP A 9 0.62 -14.97 -15.53
CA ASP A 9 0.67 -14.61 -14.13
C ASP A 9 1.79 -13.59 -13.85
N CYS A 10 2.95 -13.74 -14.48
CA CYS A 10 4.03 -12.75 -14.41
C CYS A 10 3.62 -11.38 -14.99
N VAL A 11 2.92 -11.38 -16.12
CA VAL A 11 2.45 -10.12 -16.75
C VAL A 11 1.43 -9.42 -15.85
N PHE A 12 0.43 -10.13 -15.36
CA PHE A 12 -0.58 -9.54 -14.47
C PHE A 12 0.03 -9.10 -13.14
N GLY A 13 0.98 -9.86 -12.58
CA GLY A 13 1.71 -9.46 -11.39
C GLY A 13 2.52 -8.18 -11.60
N ALA A 14 3.22 -8.05 -12.72
CA ALA A 14 3.96 -6.85 -13.07
C ALA A 14 3.03 -5.63 -13.24
N LEU A 15 1.88 -5.81 -13.90
CA LEU A 15 0.84 -4.77 -13.98
C LEU A 15 0.34 -4.38 -12.59
N GLY A 16 0.12 -5.35 -11.71
CA GLY A 16 -0.26 -5.09 -10.32
C GLY A 16 0.74 -4.20 -9.59
N ALA A 17 2.03 -4.50 -9.73
CA ALA A 17 3.11 -3.68 -9.16
C ALA A 17 3.12 -2.25 -9.72
N LEU A 18 2.87 -2.09 -11.03
CA LEU A 18 2.77 -0.76 -11.66
C LEU A 18 1.57 0.04 -11.14
N PHE A 19 0.42 -0.60 -10.92
CA PHE A 19 -0.75 0.06 -10.32
C PHE A 19 -0.47 0.48 -8.88
N MET A 20 0.17 -0.37 -8.06
CA MET A 20 0.57 0.00 -6.69
C MET A 20 1.53 1.18 -6.70
N LEU A 21 2.56 1.16 -7.55
CA LEU A 21 3.49 2.27 -7.71
C LEU A 21 2.78 3.57 -8.13
N ALA A 22 1.81 3.50 -9.05
CA ALA A 22 1.02 4.67 -9.43
C ALA A 22 0.24 5.26 -8.25
N GLY A 23 -0.30 4.41 -7.37
CA GLY A 23 -0.91 4.83 -6.12
C GLY A 23 0.09 5.53 -5.18
N ASP A 24 1.26 4.93 -4.97
CA ASP A 24 2.33 5.54 -4.15
C ASP A 24 2.78 6.90 -4.70
N LEU A 25 2.88 7.04 -6.01
CA LEU A 25 3.22 8.32 -6.64
C LEU A 25 2.13 9.37 -6.41
N CYS A 26 0.83 8.99 -6.46
CA CYS A 26 -0.27 9.89 -6.13
C CYS A 26 -0.19 10.41 -4.69
N LEU A 27 0.33 9.61 -3.77
CA LEU A 27 0.53 10.01 -2.38
C LEU A 27 1.81 10.85 -2.22
N SER A 28 2.90 10.47 -2.90
CA SER A 28 4.24 10.99 -2.64
C SER A 28 4.60 12.24 -3.44
N ILE A 29 4.00 12.44 -4.63
CA ILE A 29 4.27 13.61 -5.47
C ILE A 29 3.44 14.79 -4.96
N VAL A 30 3.91 15.40 -3.88
CA VAL A 30 3.41 16.68 -3.33
C VAL A 30 4.62 17.56 -3.04
N PRO A 31 4.49 18.90 -3.11
CA PRO A 31 5.58 19.78 -2.75
C PRO A 31 6.07 19.46 -1.33
N ALA A 32 7.38 19.23 -1.19
CA ALA A 32 7.99 19.09 0.13
C ALA A 32 8.32 20.48 0.68
N SER A 33 8.13 20.70 1.98
CA SER A 33 8.48 21.92 2.68
C SER A 33 9.44 21.64 3.83
N GLU A 34 10.20 22.65 4.24
CA GLU A 34 11.03 22.56 5.43
C GLU A 34 10.12 22.27 6.64
N GLY A 35 10.50 21.28 7.44
CA GLY A 35 9.70 20.86 8.60
C GLY A 35 8.73 19.71 8.37
N ASP A 36 8.66 19.16 7.15
CA ASP A 36 7.89 17.93 6.90
C ASP A 36 8.39 16.80 7.80
N SER A 37 7.55 16.35 8.72
CA SER A 37 7.79 15.21 9.61
C SER A 37 6.99 14.01 9.13
N GLY A 38 7.65 13.14 8.38
CA GLY A 38 7.02 11.89 7.91
C GLY A 38 5.98 12.09 6.81
N LEU A 39 5.40 10.98 6.38
CA LEU A 39 4.55 10.91 5.19
C LEU A 39 3.20 11.65 5.33
N PHE A 40 2.71 11.77 6.56
CA PHE A 40 1.34 12.25 6.85
C PHE A 40 1.27 13.66 7.40
N ALA A 41 2.38 14.20 7.87
CA ALA A 41 2.48 15.53 8.46
C ALA A 41 3.05 16.56 7.49
N ARG A 42 2.93 16.31 6.18
CA ARG A 42 3.45 17.23 5.18
C ARG A 42 2.65 18.52 5.18
N GLU A 43 3.36 19.64 5.19
CA GLU A 43 2.78 20.99 5.08
C GLU A 43 1.81 21.10 3.90
N ALA A 44 2.12 20.46 2.78
CA ALA A 44 1.24 20.41 1.63
C ALA A 44 -0.13 19.82 1.95
N TYR A 45 -0.22 18.79 2.80
CA TYR A 45 -1.50 18.19 3.19
C TYR A 45 -2.28 19.12 4.11
N LEU A 46 -1.61 19.73 5.10
CA LEU A 46 -2.22 20.69 6.02
C LEU A 46 -2.82 21.91 5.29
N ASN A 47 -2.17 22.32 4.21
CA ASN A 47 -2.61 23.46 3.37
C ASN A 47 -3.57 23.03 2.24
N GLY A 48 -4.15 21.82 2.31
CA GLY A 48 -5.10 21.34 1.30
C GLY A 48 -4.45 20.93 -0.04
N GLY A 49 -3.14 20.73 -0.08
CA GLY A 49 -2.41 20.32 -1.28
C GLY A 49 -2.67 18.88 -1.71
N PHE A 50 -3.34 18.06 -0.88
CA PHE A 50 -3.84 16.76 -1.30
C PHE A 50 -5.15 16.93 -2.06
N GLN A 51 -5.05 17.04 -3.36
CA GLN A 51 -6.16 17.29 -4.24
C GLN A 51 -7.20 16.17 -4.21
N SER A 52 -8.49 16.51 -4.27
CA SER A 52 -9.61 15.58 -4.09
C SER A 52 -9.64 14.38 -5.06
N TRP A 53 -9.06 14.52 -6.26
CA TRP A 53 -8.97 13.43 -7.24
C TRP A 53 -7.93 12.34 -6.87
N ARG A 54 -6.98 12.66 -5.99
CA ARG A 54 -5.89 11.74 -5.61
C ARG A 54 -6.39 10.55 -4.82
N LEU A 55 -7.31 10.76 -3.87
CA LEU A 55 -7.86 9.68 -3.06
C LEU A 55 -8.57 8.61 -3.92
N PRO A 56 -9.58 8.96 -4.76
CA PRO A 56 -10.22 7.95 -5.60
C PRO A 56 -9.25 7.24 -6.57
N LEU A 57 -8.25 7.95 -7.11
CA LEU A 57 -7.24 7.33 -7.96
C LEU A 57 -6.34 6.35 -7.17
N LEU A 58 -5.89 6.74 -5.98
CA LEU A 58 -5.10 5.91 -5.09
C LEU A 58 -5.88 4.65 -4.67
N LEU A 59 -7.18 4.79 -4.35
CA LEU A 59 -8.05 3.66 -4.05
C LEU A 59 -8.20 2.71 -5.24
N ALA A 60 -8.48 3.24 -6.42
CA ALA A 60 -8.65 2.44 -7.63
C ALA A 60 -7.36 1.69 -7.98
N THR A 61 -6.21 2.39 -7.96
CA THR A 61 -4.91 1.79 -8.25
C THR A 61 -4.50 0.76 -7.20
N GLY A 62 -4.76 1.03 -5.92
CA GLY A 62 -4.51 0.09 -4.82
C GLY A 62 -5.36 -1.19 -4.94
N LEU A 63 -6.66 -1.08 -5.21
CA LEU A 63 -7.55 -2.23 -5.40
C LEU A 63 -7.16 -3.08 -6.62
N ILE A 64 -6.88 -2.43 -7.76
CA ILE A 64 -6.44 -3.13 -8.99
C ILE A 64 -5.08 -3.76 -8.73
N GLY A 65 -4.15 -3.03 -8.13
CA GLY A 65 -2.82 -3.51 -7.80
C GLY A 65 -2.85 -4.71 -6.86
N MET A 66 -3.70 -4.69 -5.83
CA MET A 66 -3.93 -5.81 -4.92
C MET A 66 -4.50 -7.03 -5.68
N ALA A 67 -5.55 -6.86 -6.46
CA ALA A 67 -6.18 -7.94 -7.22
C ALA A 67 -5.18 -8.61 -8.18
N LEU A 68 -4.38 -7.81 -8.89
CA LEU A 68 -3.36 -8.30 -9.80
C LEU A 68 -2.12 -8.84 -9.07
N GLY A 69 -1.79 -8.34 -7.89
CA GLY A 69 -0.68 -8.80 -7.06
C GLY A 69 -0.78 -10.27 -6.67
N PHE A 70 -2.00 -10.82 -6.53
CA PHE A 70 -2.19 -12.25 -6.29
C PHE A 70 -1.66 -13.15 -7.44
N PHE A 71 -1.58 -12.63 -8.65
CA PHE A 71 -0.93 -13.36 -9.76
C PHE A 71 0.57 -13.50 -9.54
N THR A 72 1.24 -12.51 -8.92
CA THR A 72 2.64 -12.63 -8.51
C THR A 72 2.82 -13.79 -7.53
N VAL A 73 1.99 -13.84 -6.49
CA VAL A 73 2.02 -14.93 -5.49
C VAL A 73 1.86 -16.28 -6.16
N ARG A 74 0.89 -16.40 -7.09
CA ARG A 74 0.65 -17.64 -7.84
C ARG A 74 1.80 -18.01 -8.76
N ALA A 75 2.43 -17.02 -9.42
CA ALA A 75 3.59 -17.25 -10.27
C ALA A 75 4.74 -17.84 -9.47
N PHE A 76 5.11 -17.23 -8.34
CA PHE A 76 6.17 -17.73 -7.47
C PHE A 76 5.82 -19.10 -6.87
N TYR A 77 4.60 -19.27 -6.36
CA TYR A 77 4.14 -20.53 -5.81
C TYR A 77 4.29 -21.69 -6.82
N SER A 78 4.04 -21.43 -8.10
CA SER A 78 4.14 -22.43 -9.17
C SER A 78 5.59 -22.84 -9.51
N GLN A 79 6.60 -22.07 -9.07
CA GLN A 79 8.01 -22.34 -9.31
C GLN A 79 8.61 -23.30 -8.26
N ILE A 80 8.02 -23.38 -7.08
CA ILE A 80 8.55 -24.22 -6.01
C ILE A 80 8.11 -25.66 -6.22
N ASP A 81 9.09 -26.58 -6.22
CA ASP A 81 8.84 -28.03 -6.34
C ASP A 81 7.86 -28.50 -5.24
N GLU A 82 6.93 -29.39 -5.60
CA GLU A 82 5.91 -29.93 -4.70
C GLU A 82 6.45 -30.66 -3.47
N LYS A 83 7.68 -31.18 -3.55
CA LYS A 83 8.34 -31.78 -2.40
C LYS A 83 8.60 -30.78 -1.26
N PHE A 84 8.71 -29.48 -1.55
CA PHE A 84 8.92 -28.41 -0.56
C PHE A 84 7.61 -27.81 -0.04
N LYS A 85 6.70 -28.65 0.46
CA LYS A 85 5.36 -28.25 0.90
C LYS A 85 5.34 -27.09 1.89
N LYS A 86 6.27 -27.10 2.88
CA LYS A 86 6.34 -26.06 3.91
C LYS A 86 6.72 -24.71 3.32
N THR A 87 7.72 -24.68 2.43
CA THR A 87 8.15 -23.44 1.72
C THR A 87 7.04 -22.91 0.83
N ARG A 88 6.36 -23.78 0.08
CA ARG A 88 5.19 -23.38 -0.73
C ARG A 88 4.09 -22.73 0.11
N MET A 89 3.79 -23.34 1.26
CA MET A 89 2.76 -22.83 2.17
C MET A 89 3.18 -21.49 2.80
N ALA A 90 4.42 -21.36 3.24
CA ALA A 90 4.95 -20.10 3.80
C ALA A 90 4.89 -18.97 2.77
N LEU A 91 5.33 -19.23 1.52
CA LEU A 91 5.26 -18.26 0.43
C LEU A 91 3.80 -17.88 0.10
N LEU A 92 2.89 -18.84 0.06
CA LEU A 92 1.48 -18.56 -0.19
C LEU A 92 0.87 -17.70 0.90
N ILE A 93 1.05 -18.05 2.16
CA ILE A 93 0.54 -17.30 3.31
C ILE A 93 1.17 -15.91 3.34
N GLY A 94 2.51 -15.84 3.26
CA GLY A 94 3.24 -14.56 3.28
C GLY A 94 2.81 -13.65 2.14
N GLY A 95 2.73 -14.17 0.91
CA GLY A 95 2.33 -13.41 -0.26
C GLY A 95 0.88 -12.90 -0.18
N VAL A 96 -0.05 -13.75 0.27
CA VAL A 96 -1.45 -13.34 0.46
C VAL A 96 -1.57 -12.26 1.53
N VAL A 97 -0.91 -12.46 2.68
CA VAL A 97 -0.90 -11.46 3.77
C VAL A 97 -0.30 -10.15 3.30
N TYR A 98 0.86 -10.20 2.63
CA TYR A 98 1.52 -9.00 2.11
C TYR A 98 0.65 -8.23 1.12
N VAL A 99 0.13 -8.89 0.09
CA VAL A 99 -0.67 -8.23 -0.95
C VAL A 99 -1.96 -7.65 -0.39
N ALA A 100 -2.66 -8.39 0.48
CA ALA A 100 -3.91 -7.93 1.09
C ALA A 100 -3.66 -6.73 2.04
N SER A 101 -2.65 -6.82 2.91
CA SER A 101 -2.34 -5.74 3.84
C SER A 101 -1.81 -4.49 3.14
N ALA A 102 -1.01 -4.63 2.09
CA ALA A 102 -0.54 -3.50 1.28
C ALA A 102 -1.71 -2.72 0.67
N GLY A 103 -2.72 -3.41 0.11
CA GLY A 103 -3.92 -2.75 -0.43
C GLY A 103 -4.71 -1.99 0.64
N VAL A 104 -4.88 -2.59 1.84
CA VAL A 104 -5.56 -1.94 2.97
C VAL A 104 -4.77 -0.71 3.45
N LEU A 105 -3.44 -0.83 3.56
CA LEU A 105 -2.58 0.29 3.97
C LEU A 105 -2.65 1.46 2.99
N HIS A 106 -2.65 1.21 1.68
CA HIS A 106 -2.85 2.26 0.67
C HIS A 106 -4.12 3.06 0.91
N PHE A 107 -5.24 2.36 1.22
CA PHE A 107 -6.49 3.03 1.53
C PHE A 107 -6.38 3.94 2.75
N PHE A 108 -5.87 3.42 3.88
CA PHE A 108 -5.79 4.18 5.12
C PHE A 108 -4.83 5.36 5.01
N ILE A 109 -3.66 5.16 4.40
CA ILE A 109 -2.65 6.21 4.23
C ILE A 109 -3.21 7.36 3.38
N GLY A 110 -3.86 7.05 2.26
CA GLY A 110 -4.49 8.06 1.41
C GLY A 110 -5.62 8.79 2.12
N SER A 111 -6.42 8.07 2.92
CA SER A 111 -7.49 8.68 3.73
C SER A 111 -6.93 9.64 4.78
N LEU A 112 -5.85 9.28 5.45
CA LEU A 112 -5.19 10.18 6.42
C LEU A 112 -4.66 11.45 5.76
N ALA A 113 -4.09 11.36 4.56
CA ALA A 113 -3.63 12.53 3.81
C ALA A 113 -4.80 13.46 3.42
N ASP A 114 -5.92 12.88 2.95
CA ASP A 114 -7.13 13.62 2.61
C ASP A 114 -7.77 14.29 3.85
N TRP A 115 -7.84 13.57 4.97
CA TRP A 115 -8.37 14.11 6.23
C TRP A 115 -7.50 15.22 6.79
N THR A 116 -6.18 15.12 6.68
CA THR A 116 -5.27 16.19 7.12
C THR A 116 -5.65 17.53 6.52
N GLY A 117 -5.85 17.57 5.19
CA GLY A 117 -6.22 18.80 4.51
C GLY A 117 -7.63 19.32 4.82
N LYS A 118 -8.58 18.41 5.11
CA LYS A 118 -9.96 18.77 5.42
C LYS A 118 -10.16 19.21 6.87
N LEU A 119 -9.38 18.68 7.79
CA LEU A 119 -9.55 18.94 9.22
C LEU A 119 -8.69 20.11 9.70
N ALA A 120 -7.56 20.38 9.09
CA ALA A 120 -6.70 21.50 9.47
C ALA A 120 -7.41 22.88 9.49
N PRO A 121 -8.28 23.23 8.54
CA PRO A 121 -9.06 24.46 8.61
C PRO A 121 -10.09 24.53 9.75
N ILE A 122 -10.52 23.37 10.26
CA ILE A 122 -11.58 23.25 11.27
C ILE A 122 -11.00 23.18 12.68
N LEU A 123 -10.01 22.34 12.88
CA LEU A 123 -9.42 22.01 14.20
C LEU A 123 -8.16 22.84 14.49
N GLY A 124 -7.56 23.42 13.46
CA GLY A 124 -6.22 23.99 13.55
C GLY A 124 -5.13 22.94 13.35
N ARG A 125 -3.92 23.45 13.14
CA ARG A 125 -2.76 22.63 12.77
C ARG A 125 -2.38 21.60 13.83
N GLU A 126 -2.21 22.05 15.08
CA GLU A 126 -1.68 21.20 16.14
C GLU A 126 -2.62 20.05 16.47
N GLU A 127 -3.92 20.33 16.61
CA GLU A 127 -4.92 19.30 16.90
C GLU A 127 -5.09 18.31 15.75
N THR A 128 -5.03 18.78 14.51
CA THR A 128 -5.06 17.92 13.33
C THR A 128 -3.86 16.98 13.31
N LEU A 129 -2.65 17.47 13.54
CA LEU A 129 -1.44 16.64 13.56
C LEU A 129 -1.49 15.60 14.68
N ALA A 130 -1.90 15.99 15.89
CA ALA A 130 -2.03 15.07 17.02
C ALA A 130 -3.00 13.94 16.70
N MET A 131 -4.14 14.25 16.12
CA MET A 131 -5.15 13.26 15.72
C MET A 131 -4.64 12.32 14.62
N ILE A 132 -3.97 12.85 13.58
CA ILE A 132 -3.41 12.04 12.49
C ILE A 132 -2.30 11.13 13.00
N GLU A 133 -1.43 11.62 13.88
CA GLU A 133 -0.37 10.83 14.51
C GLU A 133 -0.95 9.68 15.36
N GLU A 134 -2.02 9.95 16.13
CA GLU A 134 -2.73 8.91 16.85
C GLU A 134 -3.27 7.83 15.91
N GLN A 135 -3.93 8.22 14.82
CA GLN A 135 -4.46 7.26 13.84
C GLN A 135 -3.34 6.46 13.15
N TYR A 136 -2.23 7.12 12.81
CA TYR A 136 -1.06 6.45 12.26
C TYR A 136 -0.49 5.40 13.22
N THR A 137 -0.36 5.75 14.50
CA THR A 137 0.11 4.83 15.54
C THR A 137 -0.79 3.61 15.64
N ARG A 138 -2.10 3.78 15.50
CA ARG A 138 -3.07 2.67 15.48
C ARG A 138 -2.92 1.75 14.25
N LEU A 139 -2.35 2.24 13.15
CA LEU A 139 -2.08 1.46 11.95
C LEU A 139 -0.76 0.66 12.03
N MET A 140 0.15 1.00 12.94
CA MET A 140 1.46 0.34 13.05
C MET A 140 1.38 -1.18 13.14
N PRO A 141 0.45 -1.80 13.91
CA PRO A 141 0.33 -3.26 13.93
C PRO A 141 0.02 -3.86 12.55
N ALA A 142 -0.83 -3.21 11.74
CA ALA A 142 -1.14 -3.67 10.39
C ALA A 142 0.08 -3.54 9.46
N MET A 143 0.91 -2.51 9.64
CA MET A 143 2.18 -2.37 8.91
C MET A 143 3.16 -3.50 9.27
N TYR A 144 3.29 -3.84 10.54
CA TYR A 144 4.14 -4.96 10.97
C TYR A 144 3.66 -6.30 10.40
N ILE A 145 2.35 -6.54 10.34
CA ILE A 145 1.77 -7.73 9.71
C ILE A 145 2.13 -7.75 8.21
N SER A 146 2.04 -6.61 7.52
CA SER A 146 2.44 -6.50 6.12
C SER A 146 3.91 -6.83 5.90
N TYR A 147 4.80 -6.28 6.71
CA TYR A 147 6.23 -6.58 6.66
C TYR A 147 6.53 -8.04 6.96
N ALA A 148 5.87 -8.63 7.97
CA ALA A 148 6.01 -10.05 8.26
C ALA A 148 5.57 -10.93 7.06
N GLY A 149 4.46 -10.56 6.40
CA GLY A 149 4.02 -11.20 5.17
C GLY A 149 5.05 -11.07 4.05
N MET A 150 5.64 -9.91 3.87
CA MET A 150 6.69 -9.65 2.88
C MET A 150 7.93 -10.54 3.15
N PHE A 151 8.39 -10.62 4.40
CA PHE A 151 9.54 -11.47 4.75
C PHE A 151 9.28 -12.96 4.56
N LEU A 152 8.04 -13.42 4.80
CA LEU A 152 7.66 -14.81 4.53
C LEU A 152 7.55 -15.11 3.03
N PHE A 153 7.27 -14.08 2.23
CA PHE A 153 7.13 -14.19 0.78
C PHE A 153 8.49 -14.14 0.07
N ALA A 154 9.44 -13.36 0.57
CA ALA A 154 10.78 -13.18 0.00
C ALA A 154 11.70 -14.37 0.30
#